data_c9386e8642bd1fecad226d93a31c68fd
#
_entry.id   c9386e8642bd1fecad226d93a31c68fd
#
_cell.length_a   1.000
_cell.length_b   1.000
_cell.length_c   1.000
_cell.angle_alpha   90.00
_cell.angle_beta   90.00
_cell.angle_gamma   90.00
#
_symmetry.space_group_name_H-M   'P 1'
#
loop_
_entity.id
_entity.type
_entity.pdbx_description
1 polymer ?
#
loop_
_entity_poly.entity_id
_entity_poly.type
_entity_poly.pdbx_seq_one_letter_code
_entity_poly.pdbx_strand_id
1 'polypeptide(L)'
;MPTRRMVLRQGLGACLVAAVLPATGLAAEVPPPDYAMIIDLGRCNGCLACVVACQEHNDAMPGGFPTKVEETEDTSGPFAVLRFLPTLCNQCREAPCLPVCPNGAVRREADGIVVTDHKRCTGAGACVTACPYGRRFIDSRTGKVDKCDFCRERLAKGLVPACVEACPTGARSFGDRNNPAGLFADHLAAGGLQPERPELGLEGAVLYRPAKRKEAS
;
A
#
# COMPACT_ATOMS: atom_id res chain seq x y z
N MET A 1 25.14 96.34 -17.60
CA MET A 1 25.13 95.39 -16.51
C MET A 1 24.53 94.12 -17.04
N PRO A 2 25.28 93.00 -17.08
CA PRO A 2 24.86 91.83 -17.87
C PRO A 2 24.02 90.85 -17.05
N THR A 3 22.94 90.37 -17.68
CA THR A 3 22.08 89.30 -17.23
C THR A 3 22.66 87.93 -17.55
N ARG A 4 22.79 87.06 -16.53
CA ARG A 4 23.25 85.69 -16.71
C ARG A 4 22.06 84.76 -17.13
N ARG A 5 22.13 84.24 -18.33
CA ARG A 5 21.27 83.17 -18.81
C ARG A 5 21.69 81.88 -18.18
N MET A 6 20.83 81.26 -17.39
CA MET A 6 20.99 79.97 -16.84
C MET A 6 20.41 78.94 -17.81
N VAL A 7 21.30 78.09 -18.36
CA VAL A 7 20.94 76.96 -19.25
C VAL A 7 20.53 75.80 -18.42
N LEU A 8 19.26 75.47 -18.39
CA LEU A 8 18.74 74.22 -17.81
C LEU A 8 19.04 73.08 -18.80
N ARG A 9 19.98 72.19 -18.45
CA ARG A 9 20.12 70.89 -19.10
C ARG A 9 19.09 69.93 -18.50
N GLN A 10 18.09 69.57 -19.32
CA GLN A 10 17.16 68.49 -19.03
C GLN A 10 17.94 67.14 -19.19
N GLY A 11 18.28 66.48 -18.06
CA GLY A 11 18.73 65.11 -18.07
C GLY A 11 17.51 64.18 -18.15
N LEU A 12 17.35 63.45 -19.27
CA LEU A 12 16.42 62.33 -19.37
C LEU A 12 17.02 61.18 -18.49
N GLY A 13 16.43 61.01 -17.32
CA GLY A 13 16.64 59.81 -16.52
C GLY A 13 15.78 58.69 -17.09
N ALA A 14 16.39 57.74 -17.77
CA ALA A 14 15.74 56.46 -18.13
C ALA A 14 15.58 55.61 -16.87
N CYS A 15 14.37 55.54 -16.33
CA CYS A 15 14.02 54.56 -15.32
C CYS A 15 13.93 53.17 -15.97
N LEU A 16 14.98 52.38 -15.79
CA LEU A 16 14.91 50.94 -16.05
C LEU A 16 14.02 50.29 -14.96
N VAL A 17 12.75 50.07 -15.32
CA VAL A 17 11.85 49.21 -14.53
C VAL A 17 12.30 47.77 -14.80
N ALA A 18 13.10 47.22 -13.89
CA ALA A 18 13.38 45.79 -13.89
C ALA A 18 12.07 45.03 -13.58
N ALA A 19 11.47 44.45 -14.61
CA ALA A 19 10.33 43.55 -14.44
C ALA A 19 10.84 42.30 -13.69
N VAL A 20 10.55 42.23 -12.40
CA VAL A 20 10.71 41.01 -11.62
C VAL A 20 9.63 40.02 -12.08
N LEU A 21 9.97 39.15 -13.01
CA LEU A 21 9.13 38.00 -13.36
C LEU A 21 9.02 37.11 -12.13
N PRO A 22 7.83 36.75 -11.65
CA PRO A 22 7.71 35.75 -10.63
C PRO A 22 8.25 34.45 -11.21
N ALA A 23 9.29 33.92 -10.58
CA ALA A 23 9.73 32.56 -10.85
C ALA A 23 8.59 31.63 -10.45
N THR A 24 7.76 31.22 -11.41
CA THR A 24 6.86 30.11 -11.27
C THR A 24 7.73 28.86 -11.14
N GLY A 25 8.16 28.58 -9.93
CA GLY A 25 8.76 27.28 -9.59
C GLY A 25 7.74 26.23 -9.96
N LEU A 26 8.02 25.47 -11.02
CA LEU A 26 7.38 24.19 -11.27
C LEU A 26 7.69 23.34 -10.05
N ALA A 27 6.76 23.29 -9.09
CA ALA A 27 6.79 22.28 -8.05
C ALA A 27 6.76 20.96 -8.81
N ALA A 28 7.87 20.22 -8.79
CA ALA A 28 7.90 18.88 -9.34
C ALA A 28 6.79 18.10 -8.63
N GLU A 29 5.76 17.67 -9.37
CA GLU A 29 4.72 16.83 -8.83
C GLU A 29 5.37 15.56 -8.29
N VAL A 30 5.35 15.43 -6.97
CA VAL A 30 5.82 14.21 -6.33
C VAL A 30 4.89 13.09 -6.78
N PRO A 31 5.39 12.05 -7.45
CA PRO A 31 4.53 10.98 -7.92
C PRO A 31 3.82 10.34 -6.72
N PRO A 32 2.59 9.84 -6.91
CA PRO A 32 1.89 9.15 -5.84
C PRO A 32 2.72 7.95 -5.36
N PRO A 33 2.62 7.59 -4.07
CA PRO A 33 3.37 6.48 -3.53
C PRO A 33 2.94 5.16 -4.20
N ASP A 34 3.91 4.29 -4.46
CA ASP A 34 3.71 2.92 -4.95
C ASP A 34 3.86 1.95 -3.77
N TYR A 35 2.82 1.87 -2.96
CA TYR A 35 2.83 1.06 -1.75
C TYR A 35 2.89 -0.44 -2.03
N ALA A 36 3.76 -1.13 -1.29
CA ALA A 36 3.85 -2.58 -1.30
C ALA A 36 4.06 -3.16 0.11
N MET A 37 3.60 -4.39 0.30
CA MET A 37 3.90 -5.21 1.46
C MET A 37 4.76 -6.39 1.04
N ILE A 38 5.83 -6.65 1.78
CA ILE A 38 6.66 -7.84 1.60
C ILE A 38 6.46 -8.75 2.80
N ILE A 39 6.26 -10.04 2.53
CA ILE A 39 6.10 -11.08 3.54
C ILE A 39 7.19 -12.13 3.34
N ASP A 40 8.14 -12.18 4.27
CA ASP A 40 9.20 -13.17 4.30
C ASP A 40 8.71 -14.42 5.05
N LEU A 41 8.38 -15.47 4.30
CA LEU A 41 7.85 -16.72 4.85
C LEU A 41 8.89 -17.48 5.69
N GLY A 42 10.18 -17.25 5.44
CA GLY A 42 11.26 -17.83 6.24
C GLY A 42 11.35 -17.26 7.66
N ARG A 43 10.79 -16.08 7.88
CA ARG A 43 10.74 -15.40 9.19
C ARG A 43 9.41 -15.56 9.91
N CYS A 44 8.36 -16.03 9.22
CA CYS A 44 7.04 -16.21 9.82
C CYS A 44 7.02 -17.48 10.67
N ASN A 45 6.67 -17.35 11.95
CA ASN A 45 6.54 -18.43 12.91
C ASN A 45 5.10 -18.76 13.32
N GLY A 46 4.09 -18.17 12.64
CA GLY A 46 2.68 -18.45 12.90
C GLY A 46 2.11 -17.83 14.18
N CYS A 47 2.78 -16.86 14.82
CA CYS A 47 2.38 -16.33 16.13
C CYS A 47 1.04 -15.57 16.17
N LEU A 48 0.39 -15.30 15.03
CA LEU A 48 -0.89 -14.60 14.88
C LEU A 48 -0.92 -13.14 15.37
N ALA A 49 0.18 -12.56 15.83
CA ALA A 49 0.21 -11.16 16.30
C ALA A 49 -0.33 -10.17 15.24
N CYS A 50 -0.04 -10.42 13.95
CA CYS A 50 -0.57 -9.62 12.84
C CYS A 50 -2.09 -9.74 12.69
N VAL A 51 -2.68 -10.88 13.01
CA VAL A 51 -4.15 -11.11 12.95
C VAL A 51 -4.82 -10.34 14.08
N VAL A 52 -4.31 -10.47 15.31
CA VAL A 52 -4.85 -9.78 16.49
C VAL A 52 -4.75 -8.27 16.31
N ALA A 53 -3.60 -7.74 15.92
CA ALA A 53 -3.43 -6.31 15.69
C ALA A 53 -4.33 -5.76 14.55
N CYS A 54 -4.57 -6.57 13.52
CA CYS A 54 -5.47 -6.20 12.44
C CYS A 54 -6.94 -6.15 12.92
N GLN A 55 -7.36 -7.12 13.73
CA GLN A 55 -8.71 -7.16 14.30
C GLN A 55 -8.96 -5.98 15.22
N GLU A 56 -8.04 -5.71 16.13
CA GLU A 56 -8.14 -4.61 17.09
C GLU A 56 -8.21 -3.25 16.38
N HIS A 57 -7.30 -3.02 15.41
CA HIS A 57 -7.25 -1.74 14.70
C HIS A 57 -8.44 -1.50 13.78
N ASN A 58 -8.94 -2.54 13.10
CA ASN A 58 -10.01 -2.39 12.09
C ASN A 58 -11.39 -2.75 12.65
N ASP A 59 -11.53 -2.97 13.96
CA ASP A 59 -12.78 -3.46 14.55
C ASP A 59 -13.40 -4.61 13.72
N ALA A 60 -12.56 -5.56 13.30
CA ALA A 60 -13.01 -6.61 12.42
C ALA A 60 -13.94 -7.58 13.16
N MET A 61 -15.06 -7.91 12.54
CA MET A 61 -16.03 -8.85 13.13
C MET A 61 -15.40 -10.23 13.41
N PRO A 62 -15.86 -10.98 14.40
CA PRO A 62 -15.47 -12.38 14.58
C PRO A 62 -15.74 -13.19 13.30
N GLY A 63 -14.69 -13.86 12.78
CA GLY A 63 -14.77 -14.61 11.52
C GLY A 63 -14.50 -13.80 10.24
N GLY A 64 -14.54 -12.46 10.31
CA GLY A 64 -14.11 -11.57 9.23
C GLY A 64 -12.68 -11.09 9.47
N PHE A 65 -11.73 -11.61 8.69
CA PHE A 65 -10.32 -11.30 8.89
C PHE A 65 -9.73 -10.64 7.66
N PRO A 66 -9.41 -9.32 7.71
CA PRO A 66 -8.69 -8.65 6.61
C PRO A 66 -7.31 -9.27 6.35
N THR A 67 -6.68 -9.88 7.38
CA THR A 67 -5.51 -10.74 7.24
C THR A 67 -5.70 -12.04 8.02
N LYS A 68 -5.16 -13.15 7.49
CA LYS A 68 -5.15 -14.48 8.10
C LYS A 68 -3.74 -15.05 8.05
N VAL A 69 -3.50 -16.10 8.81
CA VAL A 69 -2.33 -16.98 8.65
C VAL A 69 -2.86 -18.38 8.36
N GLU A 70 -2.56 -18.87 7.18
CA GLU A 70 -2.90 -20.23 6.77
C GLU A 70 -1.77 -21.16 7.17
N GLU A 71 -2.10 -22.33 7.71
CA GLU A 71 -1.14 -23.34 8.12
C GLU A 71 -1.18 -24.50 7.13
N THR A 72 -0.03 -24.96 6.72
CA THR A 72 0.12 -26.14 5.87
C THR A 72 1.26 -27.00 6.41
N GLU A 73 1.11 -28.31 6.26
CA GLU A 73 2.14 -29.26 6.60
C GLU A 73 2.95 -29.59 5.35
N ASP A 74 4.26 -29.32 5.41
CA ASP A 74 5.20 -29.70 4.35
C ASP A 74 5.82 -31.06 4.71
N THR A 75 5.37 -32.11 4.02
CA THR A 75 5.81 -33.51 4.21
C THR A 75 6.81 -33.95 3.13
N SER A 76 7.33 -33.03 2.34
CA SER A 76 8.26 -33.33 1.24
C SER A 76 9.68 -33.70 1.71
N GLY A 77 9.99 -33.54 3.00
CA GLY A 77 11.24 -33.90 3.65
C GLY A 77 11.10 -35.15 4.54
N PRO A 78 12.19 -35.53 5.24
CA PRO A 78 12.17 -36.68 6.17
C PRO A 78 11.31 -36.45 7.42
N PHE A 79 10.97 -35.20 7.72
CA PHE A 79 10.10 -34.78 8.82
C PHE A 79 9.05 -33.81 8.32
N ALA A 80 7.83 -33.91 8.83
CA ALA A 80 6.79 -32.91 8.61
C ALA A 80 7.16 -31.57 9.24
N VAL A 81 7.03 -30.50 8.50
CA VAL A 81 7.32 -29.13 8.96
C VAL A 81 6.10 -28.26 8.75
N LEU A 82 5.64 -27.56 9.79
CA LEU A 82 4.59 -26.55 9.64
C LEU A 82 5.10 -25.35 8.86
N ARG A 83 4.31 -24.94 7.88
CA ARG A 83 4.50 -23.73 7.08
C ARG A 83 3.38 -22.75 7.35
N PHE A 84 3.72 -21.50 7.47
CA PHE A 84 2.76 -20.43 7.74
C PHE A 84 2.71 -19.47 6.54
N LEU A 85 1.51 -19.26 6.02
CA LEU A 85 1.27 -18.31 4.92
C LEU A 85 0.37 -17.17 5.42
N PRO A 86 0.93 -16.03 5.81
CA PRO A 86 0.13 -14.85 6.12
C PRO A 86 -0.49 -14.29 4.84
N THR A 87 -1.81 -14.17 4.81
CA THR A 87 -2.57 -13.76 3.63
C THR A 87 -3.42 -12.53 3.93
N LEU A 88 -3.66 -11.72 2.88
CA LEU A 88 -4.47 -10.51 2.93
C LEU A 88 -4.87 -10.12 1.48
N CYS A 89 -5.61 -9.01 1.30
CA CYS A 89 -5.90 -8.52 -0.05
C CYS A 89 -4.61 -8.13 -0.77
N ASN A 90 -4.38 -8.72 -1.95
CA ASN A 90 -3.17 -8.51 -2.74
C ASN A 90 -3.09 -7.13 -3.42
N GLN A 91 -4.13 -6.27 -3.32
CA GLN A 91 -4.18 -4.95 -3.95
C GLN A 91 -3.80 -5.02 -5.44
N CYS A 92 -4.40 -5.99 -6.17
CA CYS A 92 -4.08 -6.30 -7.56
C CYS A 92 -4.12 -5.05 -8.45
N ARG A 93 -3.16 -4.94 -9.40
CA ARG A 93 -3.13 -3.86 -10.39
C ARG A 93 -4.38 -3.91 -11.27
N GLU A 94 -4.70 -5.08 -11.80
CA GLU A 94 -5.96 -5.35 -12.51
C GLU A 94 -6.91 -6.11 -11.60
N ALA A 95 -7.55 -5.40 -10.68
CA ALA A 95 -8.37 -6.00 -9.64
C ALA A 95 -9.74 -6.47 -10.19
N PRO A 96 -9.99 -7.79 -10.30
CA PRO A 96 -11.24 -8.31 -10.87
C PRO A 96 -12.49 -7.91 -10.07
N CYS A 97 -12.30 -7.50 -8.83
CA CYS A 97 -13.38 -7.04 -7.96
C CYS A 97 -13.90 -5.63 -8.28
N LEU A 98 -13.20 -4.82 -9.12
CA LEU A 98 -13.63 -3.48 -9.49
C LEU A 98 -14.83 -3.51 -10.46
N PRO A 99 -14.71 -4.13 -11.65
CA PRO A 99 -15.75 -4.04 -12.68
C PRO A 99 -17.05 -4.75 -12.31
N VAL A 100 -17.02 -5.66 -11.35
CA VAL A 100 -18.20 -6.46 -10.95
C VAL A 100 -19.06 -5.78 -9.89
N CYS A 101 -18.63 -4.64 -9.34
CA CYS A 101 -19.41 -3.96 -8.30
C CYS A 101 -20.57 -3.18 -8.93
N PRO A 102 -21.85 -3.58 -8.71
CA PRO A 102 -22.99 -2.95 -9.37
C PRO A 102 -23.16 -1.47 -9.01
N ASN A 103 -22.72 -1.08 -7.83
CA ASN A 103 -22.87 0.28 -7.32
C ASN A 103 -21.56 1.09 -7.41
N GLY A 104 -20.51 0.55 -8.02
CA GLY A 104 -19.18 1.19 -8.08
C GLY A 104 -18.62 1.54 -6.69
N ALA A 105 -18.96 0.74 -5.67
CA ALA A 105 -18.45 0.91 -4.32
C ALA A 105 -16.98 0.48 -4.18
N VAL A 106 -16.52 -0.41 -5.07
CA VAL A 106 -15.11 -0.82 -5.11
C VAL A 106 -14.39 0.08 -6.10
N ARG A 107 -13.36 0.78 -5.64
CA ARG A 107 -12.57 1.69 -6.48
C ARG A 107 -11.09 1.65 -6.12
N ARG A 108 -10.24 2.14 -7.00
CA ARG A 108 -8.83 2.40 -6.75
C ARG A 108 -8.63 3.87 -6.43
N GLU A 109 -7.91 4.16 -5.37
CA GLU A 109 -7.51 5.50 -5.00
C GLU A 109 -6.23 5.93 -5.75
N ALA A 110 -5.87 7.21 -5.64
CA ALA A 110 -4.68 7.76 -6.31
C ALA A 110 -3.37 7.12 -5.83
N ASP A 111 -3.33 6.62 -4.59
CA ASP A 111 -2.22 5.86 -3.99
C ASP A 111 -2.16 4.39 -4.45
N GLY A 112 -2.98 3.99 -5.42
CA GLY A 112 -3.06 2.64 -5.95
C GLY A 112 -3.83 1.65 -5.08
N ILE A 113 -4.24 2.01 -3.87
CA ILE A 113 -4.95 1.13 -2.95
C ILE A 113 -6.39 0.94 -3.41
N VAL A 114 -6.82 -0.30 -3.53
CA VAL A 114 -8.22 -0.65 -3.80
C VAL A 114 -9.01 -0.57 -2.50
N VAL A 115 -10.09 0.20 -2.48
CA VAL A 115 -10.94 0.40 -1.31
C VAL A 115 -12.39 -0.03 -1.56
N THR A 116 -13.15 -0.20 -0.48
CA THR A 116 -14.60 -0.34 -0.53
C THR A 116 -15.24 0.89 0.10
N ASP A 117 -16.01 1.64 -0.66
CA ASP A 117 -16.82 2.73 -0.14
C ASP A 117 -18.06 2.16 0.55
N HIS A 118 -18.06 2.12 1.86
CA HIS A 118 -19.16 1.56 2.64
C HIS A 118 -20.48 2.35 2.52
N LYS A 119 -20.43 3.64 2.11
CA LYS A 119 -21.65 4.41 1.86
C LYS A 119 -22.37 3.95 0.60
N ARG A 120 -21.63 3.47 -0.40
CA ARG A 120 -22.14 2.96 -1.68
C ARG A 120 -22.34 1.44 -1.69
N CYS A 121 -21.70 0.72 -0.78
CA CYS A 121 -21.77 -0.74 -0.71
C CYS A 121 -23.12 -1.21 -0.22
N THR A 122 -23.80 -2.05 -1.02
CA THR A 122 -25.09 -2.67 -0.69
C THR A 122 -24.98 -4.13 -0.24
N GLY A 123 -23.75 -4.66 -0.14
CA GLY A 123 -23.55 -6.05 0.26
C GLY A 123 -23.82 -7.08 -0.85
N ALA A 124 -23.97 -6.67 -2.12
CA ALA A 124 -24.30 -7.56 -3.23
C ALA A 124 -23.36 -8.77 -3.42
N GLY A 125 -22.17 -8.77 -2.83
CA GLY A 125 -21.25 -9.91 -2.77
C GLY A 125 -20.52 -10.26 -4.08
N ALA A 126 -20.86 -9.67 -5.24
CA ALA A 126 -20.21 -10.01 -6.51
C ALA A 126 -18.68 -9.86 -6.47
N CYS A 127 -18.17 -8.86 -5.74
CA CYS A 127 -16.71 -8.66 -5.57
C CYS A 127 -16.06 -9.70 -4.63
N VAL A 128 -16.84 -10.38 -3.78
CA VAL A 128 -16.36 -11.51 -2.97
C VAL A 128 -16.12 -12.71 -3.86
N THR A 129 -17.09 -13.06 -4.70
CA THR A 129 -17.00 -14.17 -5.65
C THR A 129 -15.91 -13.94 -6.71
N ALA A 130 -15.75 -12.69 -7.18
CA ALA A 130 -14.77 -12.36 -8.19
C ALA A 130 -13.31 -12.36 -7.68
N CYS A 131 -13.08 -12.40 -6.37
CA CYS A 131 -11.73 -12.40 -5.82
C CYS A 131 -11.11 -13.80 -5.89
N PRO A 132 -10.11 -14.06 -6.76
CA PRO A 132 -9.54 -15.40 -6.91
C PRO A 132 -8.71 -15.83 -5.68
N TYR A 133 -8.38 -14.88 -4.81
CA TYR A 133 -7.67 -15.13 -3.57
C TYR A 133 -8.59 -15.32 -2.35
N GLY A 134 -9.91 -15.08 -2.49
CA GLY A 134 -10.86 -15.17 -1.37
C GLY A 134 -10.59 -14.15 -0.25
N ARG A 135 -10.10 -12.95 -0.59
CA ARG A 135 -9.66 -11.94 0.40
C ARG A 135 -10.70 -10.85 0.68
N ARG A 136 -11.96 -11.10 0.33
CA ARG A 136 -13.10 -10.25 0.65
C ARG A 136 -14.12 -11.04 1.45
N PHE A 137 -14.78 -10.38 2.37
CA PHE A 137 -15.83 -10.98 3.20
C PHE A 137 -16.98 -9.98 3.38
N ILE A 138 -18.16 -10.49 3.78
CA ILE A 138 -19.28 -9.66 4.18
C ILE A 138 -19.25 -9.55 5.70
N ASP A 139 -19.19 -8.32 6.22
CA ASP A 139 -19.34 -8.08 7.66
C ASP A 139 -20.81 -8.29 8.03
N SER A 140 -21.09 -9.30 8.84
CA SER A 140 -22.46 -9.67 9.25
C SER A 140 -23.14 -8.60 10.10
N ARG A 141 -22.40 -7.70 10.72
CA ARG A 141 -22.94 -6.59 11.53
C ARG A 141 -23.51 -5.48 10.64
N THR A 142 -22.84 -5.23 9.52
CA THR A 142 -23.18 -4.12 8.61
C THR A 142 -23.82 -4.57 7.32
N GLY A 143 -23.71 -5.87 6.96
CA GLY A 143 -24.10 -6.43 5.68
C GLY A 143 -23.23 -5.95 4.51
N LYS A 144 -22.12 -5.25 4.76
CA LYS A 144 -21.25 -4.67 3.73
C LYS A 144 -20.01 -5.52 3.51
N VAL A 145 -19.42 -5.40 2.31
CA VAL A 145 -18.18 -6.10 1.99
C VAL A 145 -16.99 -5.33 2.52
N ASP A 146 -16.08 -6.07 3.16
CA ASP A 146 -14.83 -5.52 3.64
C ASP A 146 -13.60 -6.33 3.20
N LYS A 147 -12.40 -5.78 3.44
CA LYS A 147 -11.10 -6.35 3.11
C LYS A 147 -9.96 -5.51 3.67
N CYS A 148 -8.73 -5.98 3.59
CA CYS A 148 -7.53 -5.19 3.89
C CYS A 148 -7.38 -4.01 2.92
N ASP A 149 -7.19 -2.80 3.47
CA ASP A 149 -6.93 -1.55 2.75
C ASP A 149 -5.53 -0.98 3.08
N PHE A 150 -4.62 -1.81 3.60
CA PHE A 150 -3.31 -1.41 4.12
C PHE A 150 -3.37 -0.44 5.31
N CYS A 151 -4.49 -0.43 6.05
CA CYS A 151 -4.72 0.49 7.16
C CYS A 151 -4.56 1.97 6.74
N ARG A 152 -5.27 2.42 5.70
CA ARG A 152 -5.15 3.77 5.11
C ARG A 152 -5.21 4.90 6.13
N GLU A 153 -6.00 4.76 7.17
CA GLU A 153 -6.04 5.75 8.26
C GLU A 153 -4.70 5.88 8.99
N ARG A 154 -3.95 4.77 9.12
CA ARG A 154 -2.61 4.79 9.70
C ARG A 154 -1.62 5.41 8.73
N LEU A 155 -1.68 5.04 7.44
CA LEU A 155 -0.82 5.61 6.40
C LEU A 155 -0.98 7.13 6.31
N ALA A 156 -2.21 7.64 6.41
CA ALA A 156 -2.47 9.08 6.44
C ALA A 156 -1.81 9.81 7.63
N LYS A 157 -1.47 9.07 8.69
CA LYS A 157 -0.75 9.57 9.88
C LYS A 157 0.76 9.28 9.81
N GLY A 158 1.27 8.80 8.67
CA GLY A 158 2.68 8.40 8.53
C GLY A 158 3.06 7.11 9.26
N LEU A 159 2.08 6.32 9.70
CA LEU A 159 2.30 5.06 10.41
C LEU A 159 2.20 3.87 9.44
N VAL A 160 2.97 2.82 9.70
CA VAL A 160 2.85 1.55 8.96
C VAL A 160 1.57 0.80 9.34
N PRO A 161 1.09 -0.15 8.50
CA PRO A 161 -0.04 -1.00 8.84
C PRO A 161 0.13 -1.71 10.19
N ALA A 162 -0.96 -1.85 10.96
CA ALA A 162 -0.92 -2.45 12.30
C ALA A 162 -0.30 -3.86 12.32
N CYS A 163 -0.59 -4.67 11.30
CA CYS A 163 -0.02 -6.02 11.17
C CYS A 163 1.49 -6.04 10.89
N VAL A 164 2.05 -4.96 10.38
CA VAL A 164 3.50 -4.79 10.17
C VAL A 164 4.16 -4.40 11.50
N GLU A 165 3.61 -3.38 12.16
CA GLU A 165 4.10 -2.90 13.45
C GLU A 165 4.11 -4.00 14.52
N ALA A 166 3.07 -4.83 14.55
CA ALA A 166 2.94 -5.91 15.52
C ALA A 166 3.76 -7.17 15.20
N CYS A 167 4.46 -7.23 14.05
CA CYS A 167 5.18 -8.44 13.65
C CYS A 167 6.52 -8.60 14.41
N PRO A 168 6.64 -9.50 15.39
CA PRO A 168 7.82 -9.56 16.26
C PRO A 168 9.05 -10.12 15.54
N THR A 169 8.86 -10.88 14.47
CA THR A 169 9.96 -11.48 13.70
C THR A 169 10.40 -10.63 12.52
N GLY A 170 9.70 -9.50 12.24
CA GLY A 170 9.91 -8.72 11.03
C GLY A 170 9.62 -9.50 9.75
N ALA A 171 8.76 -10.52 9.80
CA ALA A 171 8.34 -11.25 8.61
C ALA A 171 7.53 -10.36 7.65
N ARG A 172 6.85 -9.33 8.15
CA ARG A 172 6.12 -8.34 7.35
C ARG A 172 6.87 -7.03 7.32
N SER A 173 6.99 -6.44 6.14
CA SER A 173 7.43 -5.07 5.95
C SER A 173 6.53 -4.37 4.95
N PHE A 174 6.44 -3.04 5.04
CA PHE A 174 5.59 -2.21 4.19
C PHE A 174 6.31 -0.91 3.87
N GLY A 175 6.16 -0.43 2.65
CA GLY A 175 6.78 0.83 2.24
C GLY A 175 6.37 1.26 0.84
N ASP A 176 6.94 2.37 0.43
CA ASP A 176 6.82 2.92 -0.91
C ASP A 176 7.99 2.40 -1.78
N ARG A 177 7.69 1.76 -2.90
CA ARG A 177 8.70 1.27 -3.85
C ARG A 177 9.47 2.41 -4.54
N ASN A 178 8.85 3.60 -4.63
CA ASN A 178 9.51 4.77 -5.19
C ASN A 178 10.53 5.38 -4.21
N ASN A 179 10.35 5.13 -2.89
CA ASN A 179 11.25 5.61 -1.84
C ASN A 179 11.38 4.57 -0.72
N PRO A 180 12.06 3.43 -0.97
CA PRO A 180 12.17 2.36 0.00
C PRO A 180 13.05 2.75 1.19
N ALA A 181 12.60 2.40 2.42
CA ALA A 181 13.32 2.70 3.65
C ALA A 181 13.23 1.56 4.67
N GLY A 182 14.18 1.51 5.60
CA GLY A 182 14.22 0.57 6.73
C GLY A 182 14.10 -0.89 6.30
N LEU A 183 13.42 -1.70 7.11
CA LEU A 183 13.24 -3.13 6.86
C LEU A 183 12.58 -3.43 5.49
N PHE A 184 11.76 -2.54 4.97
CA PHE A 184 11.15 -2.71 3.65
C PHE A 184 12.22 -2.63 2.54
N ALA A 185 13.14 -1.68 2.63
CA ALA A 185 14.26 -1.57 1.70
C ALA A 185 15.17 -2.82 1.75
N ASP A 186 15.46 -3.32 2.96
CA ASP A 186 16.27 -4.53 3.14
C ASP A 186 15.60 -5.75 2.50
N HIS A 187 14.29 -5.91 2.71
CA HIS A 187 13.51 -6.98 2.10
C HIS A 187 13.44 -6.86 0.59
N LEU A 188 13.29 -5.64 0.06
CA LEU A 188 13.24 -5.40 -1.37
C LEU A 188 14.59 -5.72 -2.03
N ALA A 189 15.69 -5.23 -1.45
CA ALA A 189 17.06 -5.45 -1.93
C ALA A 189 17.49 -6.93 -1.91
N ALA A 190 17.03 -7.70 -0.93
CA ALA A 190 17.34 -9.12 -0.81
C ALA A 190 16.71 -9.97 -1.95
N GLY A 191 15.75 -9.44 -2.71
CA GLY A 191 15.16 -10.08 -3.88
C GLY A 191 14.40 -11.38 -3.60
N GLY A 192 14.19 -12.19 -4.64
CA GLY A 192 13.48 -13.46 -4.54
C GLY A 192 11.99 -13.32 -4.23
N LEU A 193 11.41 -12.18 -4.58
CA LEU A 193 10.02 -11.85 -4.32
C LEU A 193 9.11 -12.35 -5.45
N GLN A 194 7.97 -12.91 -5.08
CA GLN A 194 6.97 -13.40 -6.02
C GLN A 194 5.56 -13.12 -5.49
N PRO A 195 4.54 -12.98 -6.35
CA PRO A 195 3.15 -12.91 -5.91
C PRO A 195 2.70 -14.23 -5.26
N GLU A 196 1.61 -14.20 -4.48
CA GLU A 196 1.05 -15.38 -3.81
C GLU A 196 0.71 -16.50 -4.82
N ARG A 197 0.15 -16.13 -5.98
CA ARG A 197 -0.30 -17.03 -7.04
C ARG A 197 0.11 -16.49 -8.40
N PRO A 198 1.38 -16.69 -8.82
CA PRO A 198 1.89 -16.14 -10.08
C PRO A 198 1.15 -16.63 -11.31
N GLU A 199 0.57 -17.84 -11.26
CA GLU A 199 -0.21 -18.43 -12.35
C GLU A 199 -1.47 -17.65 -12.70
N LEU A 200 -1.96 -16.77 -11.82
CA LEU A 200 -3.13 -15.93 -12.10
C LEU A 200 -2.80 -14.71 -13.00
N GLY A 201 -1.54 -14.38 -13.19
CA GLY A 201 -1.11 -13.22 -13.96
C GLY A 201 -1.55 -11.87 -13.38
N LEU A 202 -2.09 -11.85 -12.15
CA LEU A 202 -2.51 -10.64 -11.46
C LEU A 202 -1.33 -10.04 -10.71
N GLU A 203 -0.86 -8.89 -11.16
CA GLU A 203 0.15 -8.13 -10.44
C GLU A 203 -0.44 -7.56 -9.15
N GLY A 204 0.16 -7.91 -8.02
CA GLY A 204 -0.26 -7.44 -6.70
C GLY A 204 0.79 -6.57 -6.02
N ALA A 205 0.35 -5.77 -5.06
CA ALA A 205 1.23 -5.00 -4.18
C ALA A 205 1.68 -5.82 -2.95
N VAL A 206 1.27 -7.08 -2.82
CA VAL A 206 1.76 -7.99 -1.78
C VAL A 206 2.67 -9.03 -2.42
N LEU A 207 3.90 -9.05 -1.94
CA LEU A 207 4.96 -9.91 -2.46
C LEU A 207 5.46 -10.85 -1.36
N TYR A 208 5.75 -12.07 -1.72
CA TYR A 208 6.21 -13.10 -0.81
C TYR A 208 7.63 -13.50 -1.12
N ARG A 209 8.46 -13.63 -0.09
CA ARG A 209 9.72 -14.34 -0.17
C ARG A 209 9.51 -15.76 0.36
N PRO A 210 9.71 -16.79 -0.47
CA PRO A 210 9.62 -18.18 -0.05
C PRO A 210 10.60 -18.48 1.10
N ALA A 211 10.20 -19.35 2.02
CA ALA A 211 11.12 -19.91 2.99
C ALA A 211 12.17 -20.75 2.25
N LYS A 212 13.46 -20.55 2.57
CA LYS A 212 14.51 -21.41 2.06
C LYS A 212 14.27 -22.84 2.60
N ARG A 213 14.26 -23.83 1.71
CA ARG A 213 14.32 -25.23 2.14
C ARG A 213 15.66 -25.43 2.83
N LYS A 214 15.65 -25.90 4.08
CA LYS A 214 16.88 -26.43 4.66
C LYS A 214 17.16 -27.74 3.91
N GLU A 215 18.18 -27.75 3.07
CA GLU A 215 18.70 -28.98 2.56
C GLU A 215 19.21 -29.79 3.79
N ALA A 216 18.74 -31.01 3.89
CA ALA A 216 19.26 -31.92 4.91
C ALA A 216 20.72 -32.20 4.57
N SER A 217 21.62 -31.69 5.40
CA SER A 217 23.06 -32.03 5.37
C SER A 217 23.31 -33.41 5.96
#